data_19c3b03e8e11f97919da6e530742b673
#
_entry.id   19c3b03e8e11f97919da6e530742b673
#
_cell.length_a   1.000
_cell.length_b   1.000
_cell.length_c   1.000
_cell.angle_alpha   90.00
_cell.angle_beta   90.00
_cell.angle_gamma   90.00
#
_symmetry.space_group_name_H-M   'P 1'
#
loop_
_entity.id
_entity.type
_entity.pdbx_description
1 polymer ?
#
loop_
_entity_poly.entity_id
_entity_poly.type
_entity_poly.pdbx_seq_one_letter_code
_entity_poly.pdbx_strand_id
1 'polypeptide(L)'
;RGIAQSFHVVTGMSANDLNVNFEALAKEQGTLVFMMGLSNLENIVENLITNGKDRATPCAVVMRGTCSKQRKVVGTLENIVSSARKAELKSPCIIAVGDVVNLNEELSWYENKPLFGKNICVTRSEKQGASLREKLKDLGAEVTSFHAIEIKSTVEKLDMYLEKLHKYDHILFTSVNAVNIFFDYLIEKEYDIRNIKAKISAVGKATWQALNRRG
;
A
#
# COMPACT_ATOMS: atom_id res chain seq x y z
N ARG A 1 13.24 -21.49 -9.92
CA ARG A 1 13.07 -22.15 -11.24
C ARG A 1 12.86 -23.66 -11.00
N GLY A 2 11.96 -24.31 -11.78
CA GLY A 2 11.76 -25.77 -11.73
C GLY A 2 10.70 -26.29 -10.75
N ILE A 3 10.09 -25.44 -9.91
CA ILE A 3 9.06 -25.86 -8.95
C ILE A 3 7.66 -25.81 -9.58
N ALA A 4 7.36 -24.76 -10.34
CA ALA A 4 6.11 -24.64 -11.12
C ALA A 4 6.41 -23.99 -12.46
N GLN A 5 5.86 -24.54 -13.56
CA GLN A 5 6.01 -24.02 -14.92
C GLN A 5 4.75 -23.27 -15.38
N SER A 6 3.65 -23.45 -14.66
CA SER A 6 2.37 -22.79 -14.94
C SER A 6 1.68 -22.39 -13.63
N PHE A 7 0.71 -21.48 -13.74
CA PHE A 7 -0.24 -21.22 -12.68
C PHE A 7 -1.63 -21.01 -13.27
N HIS A 8 -2.65 -21.49 -12.55
CA HIS A 8 -4.04 -21.41 -12.95
C HIS A 8 -4.81 -20.65 -11.89
N VAL A 9 -5.42 -19.52 -12.26
CA VAL A 9 -6.25 -18.72 -11.36
C VAL A 9 -7.71 -19.05 -11.58
N VAL A 10 -8.38 -19.44 -10.52
CA VAL A 10 -9.77 -19.91 -10.53
C VAL A 10 -10.59 -19.10 -9.52
N THR A 11 -11.80 -18.75 -9.88
CA THR A 11 -12.77 -18.20 -8.94
C THR A 11 -13.40 -19.33 -8.13
N GLY A 12 -13.14 -19.36 -6.83
CA GLY A 12 -13.63 -20.39 -5.89
C GLY A 12 -15.03 -20.12 -5.33
N MET A 13 -15.73 -19.10 -5.82
CA MET A 13 -17.09 -18.76 -5.41
C MET A 13 -18.01 -18.71 -6.64
N SER A 14 -19.11 -19.43 -6.58
CA SER A 14 -20.23 -19.36 -7.54
C SER A 14 -21.55 -19.29 -6.77
N ALA A 15 -22.51 -18.57 -7.29
CA ALA A 15 -23.87 -18.50 -6.72
C ALA A 15 -24.62 -19.84 -6.84
N ASN A 16 -24.29 -20.63 -7.87
CA ASN A 16 -24.83 -21.95 -8.14
C ASN A 16 -23.64 -22.83 -8.51
N ASP A 17 -23.36 -23.87 -7.83
CA ASP A 17 -22.28 -24.85 -8.03
C ASP A 17 -20.98 -24.33 -8.71
N LEU A 18 -19.83 -24.73 -8.22
CA LEU A 18 -18.53 -24.44 -8.85
C LEU A 18 -18.48 -25.15 -10.22
N ASN A 19 -18.84 -24.44 -11.29
CA ASN A 19 -18.68 -24.97 -12.66
C ASN A 19 -17.18 -24.93 -13.06
N VAL A 20 -16.36 -25.67 -12.32
CA VAL A 20 -14.91 -25.77 -12.49
C VAL A 20 -14.58 -27.19 -12.90
N ASN A 21 -13.75 -27.34 -13.92
CA ASN A 21 -13.26 -28.67 -14.34
C ASN A 21 -12.17 -29.15 -13.35
N PHE A 22 -12.60 -29.73 -12.23
CA PHE A 22 -11.69 -30.23 -11.20
C PHE A 22 -10.86 -31.44 -11.70
N GLU A 23 -11.35 -32.25 -12.68
CA GLU A 23 -10.57 -33.31 -13.27
C GLU A 23 -9.32 -32.74 -13.98
N ALA A 24 -9.47 -31.68 -14.74
CA ALA A 24 -8.34 -31.03 -15.39
C ALA A 24 -7.39 -30.40 -14.36
N LEU A 25 -7.93 -29.68 -13.38
CA LEU A 25 -7.12 -29.02 -12.35
C LEU A 25 -6.35 -30.00 -11.47
N ALA A 26 -6.92 -31.17 -11.17
CA ALA A 26 -6.25 -32.18 -10.36
C ALA A 26 -5.01 -32.75 -11.06
N LYS A 27 -5.02 -32.82 -12.40
CA LYS A 27 -3.90 -33.28 -13.22
C LYS A 27 -2.80 -32.27 -13.43
N GLU A 28 -3.08 -31.00 -13.16
CA GLU A 28 -2.10 -29.91 -13.31
C GLU A 28 -0.95 -30.04 -12.30
N GLN A 29 0.28 -29.95 -12.83
CA GLN A 29 1.52 -29.95 -12.01
C GLN A 29 1.94 -28.53 -11.57
N GLY A 30 1.31 -27.51 -12.15
CA GLY A 30 1.56 -26.11 -11.80
C GLY A 30 0.90 -25.67 -10.49
N THR A 31 0.97 -24.39 -10.22
CA THR A 31 0.31 -23.80 -9.06
C THR A 31 -1.15 -23.50 -9.34
N LEU A 32 -2.06 -23.97 -8.49
CA LEU A 32 -3.46 -23.56 -8.53
C LEU A 32 -3.69 -22.43 -7.52
N VAL A 33 -4.37 -21.37 -7.96
CA VAL A 33 -4.72 -20.22 -7.12
C VAL A 33 -6.23 -20.05 -7.16
N PHE A 34 -6.89 -20.24 -6.00
CA PHE A 34 -8.32 -20.00 -5.90
C PHE A 34 -8.57 -18.66 -5.21
N MET A 35 -9.25 -17.77 -5.92
CA MET A 35 -9.73 -16.51 -5.39
C MET A 35 -11.16 -16.64 -4.88
N MET A 36 -11.52 -15.91 -3.82
CA MET A 36 -12.86 -15.93 -3.22
C MET A 36 -13.35 -17.32 -2.78
N GLY A 37 -12.42 -18.25 -2.51
CA GLY A 37 -12.73 -19.67 -2.27
C GLY A 37 -12.84 -20.06 -0.79
N LEU A 38 -12.68 -19.15 0.17
CA LEU A 38 -12.61 -19.56 1.58
C LEU A 38 -13.88 -20.26 2.08
N SER A 39 -15.06 -19.78 1.71
CA SER A 39 -16.33 -20.40 2.06
C SER A 39 -16.51 -21.80 1.44
N ASN A 40 -15.84 -22.06 0.33
CA ASN A 40 -15.87 -23.32 -0.39
C ASN A 40 -14.58 -24.14 -0.26
N LEU A 41 -13.72 -23.78 0.69
CA LEU A 41 -12.40 -24.43 0.85
C LEU A 41 -12.51 -25.94 0.97
N GLU A 42 -13.46 -26.46 1.75
CA GLU A 42 -13.70 -27.89 1.93
C GLU A 42 -14.10 -28.56 0.61
N ASN A 43 -15.06 -27.99 -0.11
CA ASN A 43 -15.51 -28.49 -1.41
C ASN A 43 -14.38 -28.46 -2.47
N ILE A 44 -13.58 -27.39 -2.50
CA ILE A 44 -12.43 -27.28 -3.41
C ILE A 44 -11.43 -28.41 -3.13
N VAL A 45 -11.09 -28.61 -1.85
CA VAL A 45 -10.14 -29.65 -1.42
C VAL A 45 -10.66 -31.04 -1.74
N GLU A 46 -11.92 -31.33 -1.38
CA GLU A 46 -12.55 -32.63 -1.66
C GLU A 46 -12.58 -32.96 -3.17
N ASN A 47 -12.97 -32.00 -4.00
CA ASN A 47 -12.99 -32.20 -5.45
C ASN A 47 -11.59 -32.40 -6.02
N LEU A 48 -10.58 -31.68 -5.60
CA LEU A 48 -9.20 -31.90 -6.04
C LEU A 48 -8.73 -33.33 -5.69
N ILE A 49 -8.97 -33.78 -4.46
CA ILE A 49 -8.55 -35.11 -3.99
C ILE A 49 -9.34 -36.21 -4.71
N THR A 50 -10.66 -36.07 -4.85
CA THR A 50 -11.53 -37.06 -5.52
C THR A 50 -11.15 -37.22 -6.98
N ASN A 51 -10.68 -36.18 -7.65
CA ASN A 51 -10.21 -36.20 -9.02
C ASN A 51 -8.71 -36.56 -9.16
N GLY A 52 -8.07 -37.04 -8.08
CA GLY A 52 -6.75 -37.69 -8.14
C GLY A 52 -5.58 -36.79 -7.72
N LYS A 53 -5.80 -35.61 -7.20
CA LYS A 53 -4.71 -34.80 -6.60
C LYS A 53 -4.27 -35.42 -5.28
N ASP A 54 -2.95 -35.55 -5.10
CA ASP A 54 -2.38 -36.14 -3.89
C ASP A 54 -2.80 -35.31 -2.62
N ARG A 55 -3.27 -36.02 -1.59
CA ARG A 55 -3.60 -35.45 -0.29
C ARG A 55 -2.44 -34.71 0.36
N ALA A 56 -1.21 -35.17 0.10
CA ALA A 56 0.02 -34.58 0.57
C ALA A 56 0.42 -33.28 -0.20
N THR A 57 -0.29 -32.93 -1.28
CA THR A 57 0.00 -31.71 -2.05
C THR A 57 0.00 -30.49 -1.14
N PRO A 58 1.08 -29.68 -1.13
CA PRO A 58 1.18 -28.46 -0.32
C PRO A 58 0.06 -27.47 -0.66
N CYS A 59 -0.52 -26.90 0.40
CA CYS A 59 -1.61 -25.94 0.30
C CYS A 59 -1.44 -24.81 1.33
N ALA A 60 -1.72 -23.58 0.91
CA ALA A 60 -1.71 -22.43 1.79
C ALA A 60 -2.99 -21.61 1.62
N VAL A 61 -3.48 -21.05 2.72
CA VAL A 61 -4.54 -20.03 2.74
C VAL A 61 -3.98 -18.75 3.29
N VAL A 62 -4.00 -17.68 2.50
CA VAL A 62 -3.48 -16.35 2.86
C VAL A 62 -4.64 -15.37 2.96
N MET A 63 -4.88 -14.89 4.18
CA MET A 63 -5.88 -13.87 4.49
C MET A 63 -5.24 -12.47 4.38
N ARG A 64 -5.90 -11.55 3.68
CA ARG A 64 -5.48 -10.14 3.55
C ARG A 64 -4.00 -9.98 3.21
N GLY A 65 -3.54 -10.69 2.18
CA GLY A 65 -2.15 -10.61 1.71
C GLY A 65 -1.70 -9.17 1.48
N THR A 66 -0.46 -8.86 1.88
CA THR A 66 0.17 -7.53 1.80
C THR A 66 -0.52 -6.43 2.60
N CYS A 67 -1.23 -6.81 3.67
CA CYS A 67 -1.78 -5.88 4.65
C CYS A 67 -1.18 -6.16 6.03
N SER A 68 -1.24 -5.18 6.93
CA SER A 68 -0.75 -5.36 8.32
C SER A 68 -1.46 -6.47 9.09
N LYS A 69 -2.66 -6.85 8.63
CA LYS A 69 -3.48 -7.93 9.20
C LYS A 69 -3.36 -9.25 8.42
N GLN A 70 -2.32 -9.40 7.59
CA GLN A 70 -2.06 -10.64 6.90
C GLN A 70 -1.92 -11.79 7.89
N ARG A 71 -2.62 -12.88 7.63
CA ARG A 71 -2.45 -14.16 8.33
C ARG A 71 -2.40 -15.26 7.28
N LYS A 72 -1.61 -16.27 7.53
CA LYS A 72 -1.52 -17.41 6.64
C LYS A 72 -1.57 -18.71 7.42
N VAL A 73 -2.06 -19.72 6.76
CA VAL A 73 -1.99 -21.12 7.19
C VAL A 73 -1.37 -21.90 6.06
N VAL A 74 -0.38 -22.70 6.39
CA VAL A 74 0.32 -23.58 5.47
C VAL A 74 0.14 -25.02 5.95
N GLY A 75 -0.09 -25.93 5.01
CA GLY A 75 -0.29 -27.34 5.26
C GLY A 75 -0.35 -28.13 3.95
N THR A 76 -1.15 -29.16 3.94
CA THR A 76 -1.44 -29.99 2.77
C THR A 76 -2.94 -30.02 2.49
N LEU A 77 -3.37 -30.51 1.34
CA LEU A 77 -4.80 -30.70 1.06
C LEU A 77 -5.51 -31.51 2.17
N GLU A 78 -4.81 -32.47 2.80
CA GLU A 78 -5.38 -33.29 3.85
C GLU A 78 -5.79 -32.49 5.10
N ASN A 79 -5.01 -31.47 5.49
CA ASN A 79 -5.18 -30.79 6.77
C ASN A 79 -5.54 -29.31 6.68
N ILE A 80 -5.49 -28.70 5.50
CA ILE A 80 -5.65 -27.24 5.34
C ILE A 80 -7.02 -26.74 5.82
N VAL A 81 -8.09 -27.52 5.62
CA VAL A 81 -9.45 -27.15 6.03
C VAL A 81 -9.53 -26.99 7.54
N SER A 82 -9.07 -28.02 8.27
CA SER A 82 -9.06 -28.00 9.74
C SER A 82 -8.14 -26.90 10.29
N SER A 83 -6.99 -26.72 9.67
CA SER A 83 -6.01 -25.71 10.05
C SER A 83 -6.54 -24.29 9.81
N ALA A 84 -7.22 -24.02 8.69
CA ALA A 84 -7.84 -22.74 8.39
C ALA A 84 -8.99 -22.41 9.37
N ARG A 85 -9.81 -23.42 9.71
CA ARG A 85 -10.88 -23.29 10.73
C ARG A 85 -10.29 -22.97 12.12
N LYS A 86 -9.28 -23.72 12.55
CA LYS A 86 -8.58 -23.49 13.85
C LYS A 86 -7.93 -22.11 13.91
N ALA A 87 -7.41 -21.61 12.80
CA ALA A 87 -6.83 -20.28 12.71
C ALA A 87 -7.88 -19.17 12.56
N GLU A 88 -9.17 -19.48 12.49
CA GLU A 88 -10.28 -18.53 12.33
C GLU A 88 -10.07 -17.54 11.17
N LEU A 89 -9.56 -18.05 10.04
CA LEU A 89 -9.36 -17.21 8.87
C LEU A 89 -10.71 -16.70 8.33
N LYS A 90 -10.71 -15.44 7.86
CA LYS A 90 -11.91 -14.76 7.33
C LYS A 90 -11.60 -14.16 5.96
N SER A 91 -12.61 -14.09 5.11
CA SER A 91 -12.47 -13.39 3.81
C SER A 91 -12.02 -11.92 4.00
N PRO A 92 -11.24 -11.39 3.06
CA PRO A 92 -10.79 -12.00 1.82
C PRO A 92 -9.57 -12.90 2.00
N CYS A 93 -9.57 -14.05 1.32
CA CYS A 93 -8.45 -15.00 1.30
C CYS A 93 -8.13 -15.46 -0.13
N ILE A 94 -6.89 -15.86 -0.31
CA ILE A 94 -6.41 -16.58 -1.50
C ILE A 94 -5.96 -17.98 -1.03
N ILE A 95 -6.31 -19.00 -1.80
CA ILE A 95 -5.87 -20.38 -1.59
C ILE A 95 -4.84 -20.70 -2.67
N ALA A 96 -3.66 -21.15 -2.29
CA ALA A 96 -2.61 -21.62 -3.20
C ALA A 96 -2.36 -23.10 -2.99
N VAL A 97 -2.34 -23.87 -4.07
CA VAL A 97 -2.11 -25.33 -4.05
C VAL A 97 -0.96 -25.67 -4.99
N GLY A 98 0.00 -26.43 -4.51
CA GLY A 98 1.16 -26.90 -5.29
C GLY A 98 2.49 -26.66 -4.57
N ASP A 99 3.57 -27.18 -5.14
CA ASP A 99 4.90 -27.19 -4.53
C ASP A 99 5.50 -25.81 -4.24
N VAL A 100 5.01 -24.76 -4.92
CA VAL A 100 5.42 -23.38 -4.64
C VAL A 100 5.17 -22.98 -3.19
N VAL A 101 4.20 -23.60 -2.52
CA VAL A 101 3.88 -23.36 -1.11
C VAL A 101 5.06 -23.71 -0.18
N ASN A 102 5.91 -24.67 -0.57
CA ASN A 102 7.10 -25.04 0.18
C ASN A 102 8.15 -23.90 0.28
N LEU A 103 8.08 -22.92 -0.63
CA LEU A 103 8.94 -21.73 -0.58
C LEU A 103 8.46 -20.67 0.43
N ASN A 104 7.39 -20.96 1.15
CA ASN A 104 6.77 -19.99 2.05
C ASN A 104 7.75 -19.39 3.07
N GLU A 105 8.64 -20.16 3.65
CA GLU A 105 9.61 -19.65 4.64
C GLU A 105 10.65 -18.74 3.99
N GLU A 106 11.19 -19.13 2.85
CA GLU A 106 12.20 -18.36 2.12
C GLU A 106 11.63 -17.03 1.56
N LEU A 107 10.35 -17.05 1.16
CA LEU A 107 9.67 -15.90 0.54
C LEU A 107 8.79 -15.10 1.51
N SER A 108 8.91 -15.32 2.81
CA SER A 108 8.12 -14.64 3.86
C SER A 108 8.59 -13.20 4.14
N TRP A 109 8.78 -12.42 3.08
CA TRP A 109 9.35 -11.08 3.19
C TRP A 109 8.42 -10.04 3.81
N TYR A 110 7.09 -10.23 3.69
CA TYR A 110 6.13 -9.22 4.11
C TYR A 110 5.92 -9.20 5.62
N GLU A 111 5.75 -10.36 6.25
CA GLU A 111 5.60 -10.49 7.70
C GLU A 111 6.90 -10.13 8.46
N ASN A 112 8.05 -10.18 7.77
CA ASN A 112 9.34 -9.81 8.34
C ASN A 112 9.64 -8.30 8.27
N LYS A 113 8.72 -7.49 7.73
CA LYS A 113 8.90 -6.04 7.70
C LYS A 113 8.85 -5.43 9.11
N PRO A 114 9.68 -4.41 9.41
CA PRO A 114 9.82 -3.84 10.75
C PRO A 114 8.54 -3.32 11.39
N LEU A 115 7.59 -2.86 10.57
CA LEU A 115 6.31 -2.32 11.03
C LEU A 115 5.12 -3.22 10.69
N PHE A 116 5.37 -4.48 10.33
CA PHE A 116 4.29 -5.43 10.11
C PHE A 116 3.38 -5.54 11.35
N GLY A 117 2.08 -5.56 11.14
CA GLY A 117 1.08 -5.63 12.22
C GLY A 117 0.83 -4.29 12.92
N LYS A 118 1.51 -3.20 12.55
CA LYS A 118 1.32 -1.88 13.15
C LYS A 118 0.31 -1.06 12.35
N ASN A 119 -0.62 -0.42 13.08
CA ASN A 119 -1.52 0.60 12.53
C ASN A 119 -1.02 1.97 12.96
N ILE A 120 -0.72 2.84 12.00
CA ILE A 120 -0.13 4.17 12.25
C ILE A 120 -1.07 5.24 11.71
N CYS A 121 -1.46 6.17 12.57
CA CYS A 121 -2.23 7.34 12.17
C CYS A 121 -1.27 8.51 11.87
N VAL A 122 -1.33 9.05 10.65
CA VAL A 122 -0.56 10.22 10.23
C VAL A 122 -1.48 11.43 10.18
N THR A 123 -1.19 12.42 11.03
CA THR A 123 -2.03 13.62 11.21
C THR A 123 -1.61 14.82 10.36
N ARG A 124 -0.54 14.69 9.57
CA ARG A 124 -0.07 15.77 8.67
C ARG A 124 -1.04 16.00 7.52
N SER A 125 -0.99 17.22 6.96
CA SER A 125 -1.73 17.52 5.73
C SER A 125 -1.40 16.52 4.61
N GLU A 126 -2.31 16.34 3.66
CA GLU A 126 -2.19 15.34 2.60
C GLU A 126 -0.86 15.44 1.85
N LYS A 127 -0.53 16.65 1.36
CA LYS A 127 0.70 16.90 0.60
C LYS A 127 1.97 16.66 1.41
N GLN A 128 1.99 17.11 2.67
CA GLN A 128 3.18 16.99 3.53
C GLN A 128 3.36 15.60 4.13
N GLY A 129 2.27 14.83 4.23
CA GLY A 129 2.28 13.47 4.78
C GLY A 129 2.58 12.36 3.76
N ALA A 130 2.50 12.64 2.45
CA ALA A 130 2.57 11.63 1.41
C ALA A 130 3.83 10.76 1.50
N SER A 131 5.00 11.38 1.49
CA SER A 131 6.28 10.65 1.56
C SER A 131 6.46 9.84 2.86
N LEU A 132 5.97 10.36 3.98
CA LEU A 132 6.00 9.63 5.25
C LEU A 132 5.08 8.40 5.19
N ARG A 133 3.87 8.55 4.64
CA ARG A 133 2.91 7.43 4.49
C ARG A 133 3.49 6.32 3.62
N GLU A 134 4.10 6.66 2.49
CA GLU A 134 4.75 5.66 1.62
C GLU A 134 5.84 4.89 2.36
N LYS A 135 6.76 5.59 3.01
CA LYS A 135 7.83 4.95 3.80
C LYS A 135 7.29 4.02 4.89
N LEU A 136 6.24 4.43 5.58
CA LEU A 136 5.62 3.60 6.63
C LEU A 136 4.95 2.35 6.02
N LYS A 137 4.28 2.47 4.87
CA LYS A 137 3.71 1.33 4.13
C LYS A 137 4.79 0.39 3.61
N ASP A 138 5.87 0.94 3.08
CA ASP A 138 7.02 0.15 2.62
C ASP A 138 7.64 -0.68 3.75
N LEU A 139 7.60 -0.16 4.97
CA LEU A 139 8.02 -0.86 6.18
C LEU A 139 6.97 -1.85 6.73
N GLY A 140 5.82 -1.98 6.07
CA GLY A 140 4.78 -2.97 6.41
C GLY A 140 3.65 -2.46 7.30
N ALA A 141 3.60 -1.17 7.63
CA ALA A 141 2.52 -0.60 8.42
C ALA A 141 1.22 -0.44 7.60
N GLU A 142 0.09 -0.56 8.27
CA GLU A 142 -1.18 0.00 7.79
C GLU A 142 -1.24 1.47 8.20
N VAL A 143 -1.44 2.38 7.23
CA VAL A 143 -1.38 3.80 7.49
C VAL A 143 -2.73 4.44 7.24
N THR A 144 -3.30 5.00 8.30
CA THR A 144 -4.51 5.82 8.24
C THR A 144 -4.11 7.30 8.21
N SER A 145 -4.71 8.07 7.32
CA SER A 145 -4.50 9.52 7.28
C SER A 145 -5.65 10.23 7.99
N PHE A 146 -5.31 11.07 8.93
CA PHE A 146 -6.24 11.97 9.59
C PHE A 146 -5.72 13.40 9.43
N HIS A 147 -6.24 14.13 8.46
CA HIS A 147 -5.81 15.49 8.17
C HIS A 147 -6.42 16.46 9.20
N ALA A 148 -5.68 16.73 10.27
CA ALA A 148 -6.13 17.60 11.36
C ALA A 148 -6.13 19.09 11.00
N ILE A 149 -5.43 19.48 9.93
CA ILE A 149 -5.31 20.87 9.48
C ILE A 149 -5.47 20.96 7.97
N GLU A 150 -6.10 22.04 7.54
CA GLU A 150 -6.14 22.51 6.16
C GLU A 150 -5.39 23.83 6.05
N ILE A 151 -4.54 23.96 5.02
CA ILE A 151 -3.79 25.20 4.77
C ILE A 151 -4.51 25.97 3.67
N LYS A 152 -5.07 27.13 4.02
CA LYS A 152 -5.72 28.05 3.09
C LYS A 152 -4.81 29.24 2.83
N SER A 153 -4.66 29.56 1.54
CA SER A 153 -3.98 30.79 1.15
C SER A 153 -4.85 32.00 1.48
N THR A 154 -4.21 33.07 1.95
CA THR A 154 -4.86 34.36 2.22
C THR A 154 -4.10 35.47 1.50
N VAL A 155 -3.90 35.28 0.21
CA VAL A 155 -3.07 36.15 -0.64
C VAL A 155 -3.65 37.56 -0.84
N GLU A 156 -4.94 37.73 -0.67
CA GLU A 156 -5.60 39.02 -0.78
C GLU A 156 -4.97 40.09 0.15
N LYS A 157 -4.41 39.64 1.28
CA LYS A 157 -3.67 40.51 2.18
C LYS A 157 -2.28 40.93 1.66
N LEU A 158 -1.76 40.24 0.66
CA LEU A 158 -0.47 40.57 0.06
C LEU A 158 -0.56 41.67 -0.97
N ASP A 159 -1.73 41.92 -1.58
CA ASP A 159 -1.92 43.00 -2.58
C ASP A 159 -1.41 44.36 -2.08
N MET A 160 -1.74 44.71 -0.85
CA MET A 160 -1.31 45.98 -0.26
C MET A 160 0.21 46.11 -0.03
N TYR A 161 0.93 45.00 -0.07
CA TYR A 161 2.39 44.99 0.13
C TYR A 161 3.18 44.86 -1.15
N LEU A 162 2.56 44.40 -2.25
CA LEU A 162 3.25 44.19 -3.55
C LEU A 162 3.96 45.45 -4.03
N GLU A 163 3.24 46.58 -4.04
CA GLU A 163 3.79 47.85 -4.46
C GLU A 163 4.91 48.39 -3.52
N LYS A 164 4.93 47.86 -2.30
CA LYS A 164 5.89 48.28 -1.26
C LYS A 164 7.04 47.29 -1.08
N LEU A 165 7.11 46.18 -1.86
CA LEU A 165 8.16 45.19 -1.70
C LEU A 165 9.57 45.79 -1.84
N HIS A 166 9.74 46.81 -2.68
CA HIS A 166 11.00 47.51 -2.88
C HIS A 166 11.48 48.32 -1.65
N LYS A 167 10.61 48.51 -0.65
CA LYS A 167 10.92 49.26 0.60
C LYS A 167 11.49 48.38 1.70
N TYR A 168 11.46 47.06 1.53
CA TYR A 168 11.95 46.14 2.56
C TYR A 168 13.41 45.77 2.30
N ASP A 169 14.20 45.73 3.35
CA ASP A 169 15.59 45.25 3.31
C ASP A 169 15.68 43.75 3.42
N HIS A 170 14.70 43.10 4.09
CA HIS A 170 14.67 41.67 4.32
C HIS A 170 13.26 41.08 4.18
N ILE A 171 13.17 39.93 3.56
CA ILE A 171 11.99 39.06 3.56
C ILE A 171 12.37 37.73 4.21
N LEU A 172 11.74 37.43 5.35
CA LEU A 172 12.02 36.22 6.12
C LEU A 172 10.89 35.20 5.98
N PHE A 173 11.22 34.01 5.48
CA PHE A 173 10.29 32.90 5.39
C PHE A 173 10.48 31.91 6.54
N THR A 174 9.41 31.63 7.27
CA THR A 174 9.40 30.72 8.42
C THR A 174 8.81 29.34 8.09
N SER A 175 8.25 29.15 6.89
CA SER A 175 7.65 27.88 6.48
C SER A 175 7.71 27.66 4.97
N VAL A 176 7.71 26.40 4.57
CA VAL A 176 7.60 25.95 3.15
C VAL A 176 6.33 26.48 2.50
N ASN A 177 5.23 26.50 3.25
CA ASN A 177 3.93 26.98 2.74
C ASN A 177 3.99 28.48 2.40
N ALA A 178 4.61 29.29 3.27
CA ALA A 178 4.77 30.72 3.02
C ALA A 178 5.61 30.98 1.76
N VAL A 179 6.70 30.22 1.54
CA VAL A 179 7.49 30.31 0.33
C VAL A 179 6.63 30.00 -0.90
N ASN A 180 5.94 28.86 -0.91
CA ASN A 180 5.16 28.45 -2.06
C ASN A 180 4.04 29.44 -2.37
N ILE A 181 3.24 29.81 -1.37
CA ILE A 181 2.12 30.74 -1.53
C ILE A 181 2.62 32.10 -2.04
N PHE A 182 3.70 32.61 -1.49
CA PHE A 182 4.25 33.93 -1.89
C PHE A 182 4.72 33.92 -3.35
N PHE A 183 5.53 32.95 -3.75
CA PHE A 183 6.05 32.90 -5.13
C PHE A 183 4.97 32.53 -6.15
N ASP A 184 4.04 31.62 -5.81
CA ASP A 184 2.90 31.29 -6.66
C ASP A 184 2.02 32.54 -6.89
N TYR A 185 1.82 33.33 -5.85
CA TYR A 185 1.10 34.60 -5.95
C TYR A 185 1.83 35.63 -6.80
N LEU A 186 3.16 35.78 -6.70
CA LEU A 186 3.93 36.68 -7.57
C LEU A 186 3.80 36.27 -9.04
N ILE A 187 3.79 34.96 -9.33
CA ILE A 187 3.58 34.43 -10.68
C ILE A 187 2.16 34.78 -11.17
N GLU A 188 1.15 34.57 -10.34
CA GLU A 188 -0.25 34.90 -10.66
C GLU A 188 -0.44 36.39 -10.98
N LYS A 189 0.27 37.25 -10.27
CA LYS A 189 0.26 38.72 -10.49
C LYS A 189 1.24 39.20 -11.55
N GLU A 190 1.90 38.28 -12.27
CA GLU A 190 2.93 38.61 -13.27
C GLU A 190 4.01 39.57 -12.72
N TYR A 191 4.27 39.49 -11.40
CA TYR A 191 5.26 40.37 -10.75
C TYR A 191 6.68 39.93 -11.06
N ASP A 192 7.50 40.83 -11.62
CA ASP A 192 8.90 40.52 -11.90
C ASP A 192 9.70 40.44 -10.60
N ILE A 193 10.16 39.22 -10.26
CA ILE A 193 10.93 38.94 -9.04
C ILE A 193 12.23 39.76 -8.96
N ARG A 194 12.79 40.22 -10.07
CA ARG A 194 13.97 41.10 -10.11
C ARG A 194 13.73 42.46 -9.45
N ASN A 195 12.47 42.85 -9.26
CA ASN A 195 12.09 44.05 -8.53
C ASN A 195 12.20 43.90 -7.00
N ILE A 196 12.36 42.65 -6.50
CA ILE A 196 12.63 42.42 -5.08
C ILE A 196 14.09 42.72 -4.81
N LYS A 197 14.33 43.83 -4.07
CA LYS A 197 15.69 44.24 -3.66
C LYS A 197 16.06 43.71 -2.27
N ALA A 198 15.08 43.22 -1.54
CA ALA A 198 15.25 42.67 -0.20
C ALA A 198 16.12 41.41 -0.22
N LYS A 199 16.93 41.23 0.81
CA LYS A 199 17.58 39.93 1.07
C LYS A 199 16.55 38.94 1.52
N ILE A 200 16.59 37.72 0.92
CA ILE A 200 15.65 36.66 1.23
C ILE A 200 16.32 35.67 2.21
N SER A 201 15.63 35.37 3.29
CA SER A 201 16.10 34.48 4.36
C SER A 201 15.06 33.43 4.71
N ALA A 202 15.52 32.26 5.15
CA ALA A 202 14.65 31.16 5.55
C ALA A 202 15.02 30.61 6.93
N VAL A 203 13.99 30.28 7.72
CA VAL A 203 14.16 29.53 8.96
C VAL A 203 13.98 28.05 8.69
N GLY A 204 15.06 27.28 8.95
CA GLY A 204 15.06 25.82 8.81
C GLY A 204 15.36 25.29 7.41
N LYS A 205 15.94 24.10 7.38
CA LYS A 205 16.43 23.43 6.15
C LYS A 205 15.35 23.24 5.09
N ALA A 206 14.15 22.83 5.50
CA ALA A 206 13.05 22.58 4.55
C ALA A 206 12.59 23.85 3.85
N THR A 207 12.51 24.99 4.60
CA THR A 207 12.13 26.29 4.04
C THR A 207 13.21 26.81 3.09
N TRP A 208 14.48 26.64 3.47
CA TRP A 208 15.61 26.98 2.60
C TRP A 208 15.59 26.16 1.29
N GLN A 209 15.34 24.86 1.38
CA GLN A 209 15.20 24.01 0.18
C GLN A 209 14.05 24.42 -0.72
N ALA A 210 12.94 24.89 -0.14
CA ALA A 210 11.81 25.39 -0.90
C ALA A 210 12.19 26.69 -1.66
N LEU A 211 12.91 27.58 -1.01
CA LEU A 211 13.45 28.80 -1.65
C LEU A 211 14.40 28.49 -2.80
N ASN A 212 15.37 27.59 -2.58
CA ASN A 212 16.35 27.20 -3.58
C ASN A 212 15.72 26.61 -4.86
N ARG A 213 14.51 26.04 -4.77
CA ARG A 213 13.78 25.55 -5.95
C ARG A 213 13.10 26.66 -6.75
N ARG A 214 13.02 27.85 -6.19
CA ARG A 214 12.39 29.01 -6.83
C ARG A 214 13.40 29.96 -7.49
N GLY A 215 14.70 29.70 -7.32
CA GLY A 215 15.81 30.47 -7.93
C GLY A 215 16.79 31.00 -6.90
#